data_e3aed1c958efadff1b5b606ca6ddcb36
#
_entry.id   e3aed1c958efadff1b5b606ca6ddcb36
#
_cell.length_a   1.000
_cell.length_b   1.000
_cell.length_c   1.000
_cell.angle_alpha   90.00
_cell.angle_beta   90.00
_cell.angle_gamma   90.00
#
_symmetry.space_group_name_H-M   'P 1'
#
loop_
_entity.id
_entity.type
_entity.pdbx_description
1 polymer ?
#
loop_
_entity_poly.entity_id
_entity_poly.type
_entity_poly.pdbx_seq_one_letter_code
_entity_poly.pdbx_strand_id
1 'polypeptide(L)'
;CALPIYIVGLHIEIGKFAANPEDLFKQLFEMIDFYGLSCSYRGVCVPDDLKIKYVKTYYSRYNKEAYNMLRKDFNEDKSDLLKLYLLLIYGFNHMIRFNGKGEFNLPVGNVDFNNNVYQALNNYLNFVGEHEIEFFNMDYISFLEIIKFEKDSYVFLDPPYLISMSEYNKLWNDQKENELCEYLDGLNDKGVKFGITNLITHKGKINHSFLEWSKKYCAFDVKSNYISFNDNTIKADSQEVFVTNYVWQKSLVL
;
A
#
# COMPACT_ATOMS: atom_id res chain seq x y z
N CYS A 1 -3.68 4.10 -15.04
CA CYS A 1 -3.16 4.61 -13.75
C CYS A 1 -1.68 4.19 -13.64
N ALA A 2 -0.75 5.15 -13.47
CA ALA A 2 0.69 4.83 -13.38
C ALA A 2 1.08 4.24 -12.01
N LEU A 3 0.18 4.22 -11.04
CA LEU A 3 0.46 3.87 -9.65
C LEU A 3 0.95 2.42 -9.44
N PRO A 4 0.30 1.39 -10.02
CA PRO A 4 0.74 0.01 -9.81
C PRO A 4 2.18 -0.24 -10.27
N ILE A 5 2.61 0.39 -11.37
CA ILE A 5 3.98 0.22 -11.90
C ILE A 5 5.04 0.69 -10.91
N TYR A 6 4.79 1.78 -10.18
CA TYR A 6 5.72 2.28 -9.18
C TYR A 6 5.74 1.42 -7.92
N ILE A 7 4.58 0.90 -7.47
CA ILE A 7 4.52 0.01 -6.30
C ILE A 7 5.26 -1.30 -6.59
N VAL A 8 4.91 -1.95 -7.69
CA VAL A 8 5.57 -3.20 -8.11
C VAL A 8 7.07 -2.96 -8.35
N GLY A 9 7.41 -1.86 -9.03
CA GLY A 9 8.80 -1.48 -9.27
C GLY A 9 9.59 -1.28 -7.97
N LEU A 10 9.02 -0.63 -6.94
CA LEU A 10 9.63 -0.47 -5.63
C LEU A 10 9.92 -1.81 -4.94
N HIS A 11 8.95 -2.73 -4.96
CA HIS A 11 9.16 -4.06 -4.38
C HIS A 11 10.27 -4.82 -5.09
N ILE A 12 10.30 -4.79 -6.42
CA ILE A 12 11.34 -5.42 -7.23
C ILE A 12 12.71 -4.78 -6.94
N GLU A 13 12.79 -3.43 -6.93
CA GLU A 13 14.05 -2.71 -6.72
C GLU A 13 14.62 -2.97 -5.33
N ILE A 14 13.82 -2.79 -4.28
CA ILE A 14 14.25 -3.02 -2.90
C ILE A 14 14.57 -4.50 -2.67
N GLY A 15 13.80 -5.41 -3.25
CA GLY A 15 14.00 -6.86 -3.13
C GLY A 15 15.36 -7.35 -3.65
N LYS A 16 15.98 -6.64 -4.61
CA LYS A 16 17.34 -6.95 -5.08
C LYS A 16 18.40 -6.92 -3.98
N PHE A 17 18.14 -6.17 -2.92
CA PHE A 17 19.04 -6.02 -1.78
C PHE A 17 18.79 -7.03 -0.64
N ALA A 18 17.85 -7.96 -0.81
CA ALA A 18 17.54 -8.94 0.25
C ALA A 18 18.77 -9.79 0.65
N ALA A 19 19.66 -10.12 -0.31
CA ALA A 19 20.91 -10.84 -0.04
C ALA A 19 21.98 -9.97 0.64
N ASN A 20 21.92 -8.65 0.51
CA ASN A 20 22.86 -7.71 1.10
C ASN A 20 22.15 -6.41 1.52
N PRO A 21 21.39 -6.41 2.63
CA PRO A 21 20.66 -5.24 3.12
C PRO A 21 21.53 -4.00 3.38
N GLU A 22 22.80 -4.22 3.77
CA GLU A 22 23.72 -3.13 4.09
C GLU A 22 23.98 -2.20 2.89
N ASP A 23 24.03 -2.74 1.68
CA ASP A 23 24.20 -1.95 0.46
C ASP A 23 23.02 -1.02 0.20
N LEU A 24 21.79 -1.48 0.49
CA LEU A 24 20.61 -0.61 0.39
C LEU A 24 20.68 0.53 1.38
N PHE A 25 20.93 0.22 2.66
CA PHE A 25 21.02 1.25 3.69
C PHE A 25 22.13 2.26 3.40
N LYS A 26 23.29 1.79 2.91
CA LYS A 26 24.39 2.66 2.48
C LYS A 26 23.92 3.64 1.40
N GLN A 27 23.29 3.16 0.33
CA GLN A 27 22.80 4.01 -0.76
C GLN A 27 21.75 5.01 -0.27
N LEU A 28 20.78 4.56 0.55
CA LEU A 28 19.76 5.46 1.13
C LEU A 28 20.39 6.54 2.00
N PHE A 29 21.38 6.20 2.83
CA PHE A 29 22.05 7.16 3.70
C PHE A 29 22.91 8.15 2.91
N GLU A 30 23.59 7.70 1.86
CA GLU A 30 24.33 8.59 0.95
C GLU A 30 23.39 9.61 0.28
N MET A 31 22.19 9.18 -0.17
CA MET A 31 21.18 10.10 -0.70
C MET A 31 20.64 11.06 0.36
N ILE A 32 20.33 10.57 1.57
CA ILE A 32 19.87 11.40 2.69
C ILE A 32 20.88 12.50 2.99
N ASP A 33 22.16 12.14 3.06
CA ASP A 33 23.26 13.09 3.31
C ASP A 33 23.43 14.07 2.12
N PHE A 34 23.35 13.60 0.89
CA PHE A 34 23.47 14.43 -0.32
C PHE A 34 22.39 15.52 -0.38
N TYR A 35 21.14 15.18 -0.07
CA TYR A 35 20.04 16.16 -0.06
C TYR A 35 20.00 17.00 1.23
N GLY A 36 20.65 16.58 2.30
CA GLY A 36 20.61 17.23 3.61
C GLY A 36 19.31 16.98 4.37
N LEU A 37 18.72 15.79 4.20
CA LEU A 37 17.53 15.37 4.95
C LEU A 37 17.91 14.99 6.39
N SER A 38 17.02 15.22 7.36
CA SER A 38 17.21 14.70 8.71
C SER A 38 17.13 13.17 8.76
N CYS A 39 17.90 12.54 9.63
CA CYS A 39 17.92 11.10 9.82
C CYS A 39 18.12 10.79 11.31
N SER A 40 17.05 10.77 12.06
CA SER A 40 17.15 10.53 13.51
C SER A 40 17.70 9.16 13.86
N TYR A 41 17.54 8.17 12.99
CA TYR A 41 18.21 6.87 13.12
C TYR A 41 19.74 6.98 13.22
N ARG A 42 20.35 7.91 12.46
CA ARG A 42 21.80 8.16 12.44
C ARG A 42 22.23 9.32 13.35
N GLY A 43 21.33 9.89 14.15
CA GLY A 43 21.62 11.03 15.01
C GLY A 43 21.64 12.37 14.28
N VAL A 44 21.31 12.44 12.98
CA VAL A 44 21.15 13.70 12.24
C VAL A 44 19.77 14.27 12.55
N CYS A 45 19.69 14.95 13.70
CA CYS A 45 18.42 15.43 14.25
C CYS A 45 18.13 16.87 13.82
N VAL A 46 16.83 17.19 13.77
CA VAL A 46 16.39 18.59 13.62
C VAL A 46 16.85 19.41 14.82
N PRO A 47 17.40 20.64 14.63
CA PRO A 47 17.81 21.52 15.71
C PRO A 47 16.69 21.82 16.71
N ASP A 48 17.04 21.96 18.00
CA ASP A 48 16.06 22.10 19.08
C ASP A 48 15.28 23.42 19.01
N ASP A 49 15.89 24.50 18.51
CA ASP A 49 15.19 25.77 18.26
C ASP A 49 14.04 25.61 17.26
N LEU A 50 14.22 24.79 16.22
CA LEU A 50 13.15 24.47 15.27
C LEU A 50 12.08 23.58 15.90
N LYS A 51 12.46 22.61 16.76
CA LYS A 51 11.51 21.77 17.48
C LYS A 51 10.64 22.61 18.42
N ILE A 52 11.25 23.53 19.15
CA ILE A 52 10.54 24.46 20.05
C ILE A 52 9.61 25.38 19.24
N LYS A 53 10.11 25.95 18.13
CA LYS A 53 9.34 26.89 17.31
C LYS A 53 8.16 26.27 16.60
N TYR A 54 8.32 25.03 16.07
CA TYR A 54 7.33 24.39 15.20
C TYR A 54 6.65 23.16 15.80
N VAL A 55 6.89 22.85 17.03
CA VAL A 55 6.29 21.82 17.90
C VAL A 55 5.83 20.54 17.19
N LYS A 56 4.83 20.63 16.30
CA LYS A 56 4.23 19.48 15.60
C LYS A 56 4.62 19.35 14.13
N THR A 57 5.39 20.32 13.58
CA THR A 57 5.69 20.37 12.14
C THR A 57 7.16 20.58 11.83
N TYR A 58 8.04 20.37 12.83
CA TYR A 58 9.47 20.70 12.71
C TYR A 58 10.20 19.85 11.66
N TYR A 59 9.86 18.58 11.48
CA TYR A 59 10.45 17.75 10.43
C TYR A 59 10.10 18.29 9.03
N SER A 60 8.82 18.60 8.81
CA SER A 60 8.39 19.13 7.51
C SER A 60 9.01 20.50 7.22
N ARG A 61 9.29 21.31 8.25
CA ARG A 61 9.97 22.59 8.09
C ARG A 61 11.45 22.44 7.77
N TYR A 62 12.13 21.55 8.49
CA TYR A 62 13.54 21.27 8.29
C TYR A 62 13.79 20.65 6.91
N ASN A 63 13.05 19.58 6.58
CA ASN A 63 13.27 18.81 5.37
C ASN A 63 12.71 19.46 4.08
N LYS A 64 11.99 20.58 4.16
CA LYS A 64 11.22 21.14 3.04
C LYS A 64 12.04 21.34 1.77
N GLU A 65 13.16 22.02 1.88
CA GLU A 65 14.01 22.37 0.72
C GLU A 65 14.70 21.10 0.16
N ALA A 66 15.27 20.29 1.03
CA ALA A 66 15.89 19.01 0.69
C ALA A 66 14.90 18.06 -0.02
N TYR A 67 13.68 17.94 0.52
CA TYR A 67 12.62 17.15 -0.07
C TYR A 67 12.18 17.66 -1.45
N ASN A 68 12.11 19.00 -1.62
CA ASN A 68 11.75 19.58 -2.91
C ASN A 68 12.84 19.33 -3.97
N MET A 69 14.12 19.35 -3.59
CA MET A 69 15.23 18.97 -4.47
C MET A 69 15.13 17.51 -4.88
N LEU A 70 15.00 16.59 -3.91
CA LEU A 70 14.82 15.16 -4.15
C LEU A 70 13.62 14.91 -5.09
N ARG A 71 12.48 15.60 -4.87
CA ARG A 71 11.28 15.47 -5.69
C ARG A 71 11.49 15.98 -7.12
N LYS A 72 12.24 17.06 -7.30
CA LYS A 72 12.60 17.60 -8.61
C LYS A 72 13.45 16.58 -9.36
N ASP A 73 14.52 16.09 -8.75
CA ASP A 73 15.43 15.12 -9.37
C ASP A 73 14.74 13.81 -9.73
N PHE A 74 13.82 13.33 -8.88
CA PHE A 74 12.98 12.18 -9.21
C PHE A 74 12.04 12.45 -10.39
N ASN A 75 11.49 13.65 -10.51
CA ASN A 75 10.65 14.00 -11.65
C ASN A 75 11.42 14.13 -12.97
N GLU A 76 12.71 14.46 -12.90
CA GLU A 76 13.61 14.46 -14.06
C GLU A 76 13.99 13.03 -14.48
N ASP A 77 14.24 12.14 -13.52
CA ASP A 77 14.51 10.72 -13.75
C ASP A 77 13.65 9.83 -12.83
N LYS A 78 12.52 9.37 -13.35
CA LYS A 78 11.57 8.52 -12.61
C LYS A 78 11.97 7.04 -12.56
N SER A 79 13.10 6.67 -13.15
CA SER A 79 13.63 5.30 -13.08
C SER A 79 14.35 5.03 -11.76
N ASP A 80 14.79 6.08 -11.05
CA ASP A 80 15.43 5.97 -9.73
C ASP A 80 14.39 5.74 -8.62
N LEU A 81 14.07 4.48 -8.40
CA LEU A 81 13.06 4.08 -7.43
C LEU A 81 13.51 4.23 -5.97
N LEU A 82 14.81 4.33 -5.69
CA LEU A 82 15.29 4.62 -4.34
C LEU A 82 14.99 6.08 -3.96
N LYS A 83 15.05 7.03 -4.92
CA LYS A 83 14.53 8.39 -4.69
C LYS A 83 13.04 8.38 -4.40
N LEU A 84 12.26 7.57 -5.14
CA LEU A 84 10.83 7.43 -4.84
C LEU A 84 10.60 6.87 -3.45
N TYR A 85 11.37 5.87 -3.02
CA TYR A 85 11.27 5.33 -1.67
C TYR A 85 11.49 6.41 -0.60
N LEU A 86 12.54 7.22 -0.74
CA LEU A 86 12.78 8.34 0.18
C LEU A 86 11.66 9.38 0.12
N LEU A 87 11.13 9.69 -1.06
CA LEU A 87 9.97 10.57 -1.20
C LEU A 87 8.74 10.06 -0.47
N LEU A 88 8.55 8.74 -0.39
CA LEU A 88 7.47 8.15 0.41
C LEU A 88 7.76 8.26 1.90
N ILE A 89 8.98 7.97 2.34
CA ILE A 89 9.36 8.06 3.76
C ILE A 89 9.19 9.49 4.29
N TYR A 90 9.70 10.50 3.56
CA TYR A 90 9.63 11.89 3.98
C TYR A 90 8.35 12.60 3.54
N GLY A 91 7.50 11.95 2.75
CA GLY A 91 6.28 12.50 2.20
C GLY A 91 5.09 12.46 3.16
N PHE A 92 4.13 13.33 2.92
CA PHE A 92 2.92 13.41 3.74
C PHE A 92 2.10 12.11 3.65
N ASN A 93 1.87 11.48 4.81
CA ASN A 93 1.15 10.20 4.94
C ASN A 93 1.69 9.07 4.06
N HIS A 94 2.94 9.12 3.62
CA HIS A 94 3.59 8.07 2.83
C HIS A 94 2.85 7.67 1.56
N MET A 95 2.12 8.61 0.95
CA MET A 95 1.28 8.34 -0.22
C MET A 95 2.05 8.46 -1.53
N ILE A 96 1.66 7.69 -2.54
CA ILE A 96 2.09 7.92 -3.91
C ILE A 96 1.06 8.81 -4.60
N ARG A 97 1.49 10.00 -5.05
CA ARG A 97 0.62 10.93 -5.75
C ARG A 97 1.33 11.60 -6.92
N PHE A 98 0.69 11.52 -8.09
CA PHE A 98 1.12 12.20 -9.30
C PHE A 98 0.06 13.21 -9.74
N ASN A 99 0.48 14.31 -10.34
CA ASN A 99 -0.42 15.29 -10.95
C ASN A 99 -0.84 14.87 -12.37
N GLY A 100 -1.70 15.66 -13.00
CA GLY A 100 -2.19 15.38 -14.36
C GLY A 100 -1.10 15.38 -15.46
N LYS A 101 0.11 15.88 -15.15
CA LYS A 101 1.28 15.83 -16.04
C LYS A 101 2.17 14.61 -15.78
N GLY A 102 1.78 13.73 -14.85
CA GLY A 102 2.58 12.57 -14.46
C GLY A 102 3.80 12.93 -13.59
N GLU A 103 3.82 14.08 -12.93
CA GLU A 103 4.86 14.46 -11.98
C GLU A 103 4.46 14.07 -10.57
N PHE A 104 5.39 13.49 -9.81
CA PHE A 104 5.21 13.25 -8.39
C PHE A 104 5.06 14.59 -7.65
N ASN A 105 3.96 14.77 -6.92
CA ASN A 105 3.60 16.07 -6.35
C ASN A 105 3.16 16.01 -4.89
N LEU A 106 3.50 14.92 -4.17
CA LEU A 106 3.23 14.83 -2.75
C LEU A 106 4.02 15.90 -1.98
N PRO A 107 3.40 16.62 -1.03
CA PRO A 107 4.15 17.54 -0.16
C PRO A 107 4.97 16.78 0.88
N VAL A 108 5.97 17.46 1.45
CA VAL A 108 6.76 16.94 2.57
C VAL A 108 5.87 16.65 3.78
N GLY A 109 6.12 15.53 4.44
CA GLY A 109 5.50 15.09 5.68
C GLY A 109 6.23 15.58 6.92
N ASN A 110 5.76 15.18 8.08
CA ASN A 110 6.37 15.54 9.36
C ASN A 110 7.02 14.31 10.03
N VAL A 111 7.90 13.67 9.30
CA VAL A 111 8.63 12.46 9.70
C VAL A 111 10.01 12.48 9.04
N ASP A 112 10.93 11.67 9.55
CA ASP A 112 12.23 11.42 8.96
C ASP A 112 12.55 9.92 8.89
N PHE A 113 13.75 9.58 8.40
CA PHE A 113 14.26 8.21 8.47
C PHE A 113 14.68 7.92 9.92
N ASN A 114 13.78 7.29 10.67
CA ASN A 114 13.94 6.95 12.08
C ASN A 114 14.14 5.44 12.29
N ASN A 115 14.29 5.02 13.55
CA ASN A 115 14.47 3.62 13.89
C ASN A 115 13.33 2.72 13.42
N ASN A 116 12.07 3.19 13.46
CA ASN A 116 10.93 2.37 13.00
C ASN A 116 10.99 2.12 11.50
N VAL A 117 11.39 3.12 10.71
CA VAL A 117 11.60 2.98 9.26
C VAL A 117 12.72 1.97 8.98
N TYR A 118 13.85 2.10 9.69
CA TYR A 118 14.95 1.16 9.57
C TYR A 118 14.51 -0.29 9.86
N GLN A 119 13.86 -0.51 11.00
CA GLN A 119 13.40 -1.84 11.40
C GLN A 119 12.37 -2.42 10.42
N ALA A 120 11.42 -1.61 9.96
CA ALA A 120 10.42 -2.05 9.00
C ALA A 120 11.06 -2.49 7.67
N LEU A 121 12.00 -1.70 7.16
CA LEU A 121 12.72 -2.03 5.92
C LEU A 121 13.60 -3.26 6.10
N ASN A 122 14.32 -3.38 7.21
CA ASN A 122 15.15 -4.54 7.50
C ASN A 122 14.31 -5.82 7.63
N ASN A 123 13.17 -5.76 8.33
CA ASN A 123 12.26 -6.90 8.44
C ASN A 123 11.68 -7.30 7.07
N TYR A 124 11.36 -6.32 6.22
CA TYR A 124 10.91 -6.57 4.86
C TYR A 124 11.98 -7.29 4.03
N LEU A 125 13.23 -6.84 4.07
CA LEU A 125 14.35 -7.46 3.35
C LEU A 125 14.60 -8.90 3.82
N ASN A 126 14.58 -9.15 5.12
CA ASN A 126 14.69 -10.49 5.68
C ASN A 126 13.56 -11.38 5.17
N PHE A 127 12.31 -10.88 5.24
CA PHE A 127 11.15 -11.64 4.76
C PHE A 127 11.25 -11.98 3.27
N VAL A 128 11.61 -11.02 2.42
CA VAL A 128 11.79 -11.26 0.98
C VAL A 128 12.97 -12.21 0.71
N GLY A 129 14.04 -12.17 1.53
CA GLY A 129 15.19 -13.07 1.40
C GLY A 129 14.90 -14.51 1.83
N GLU A 130 13.92 -14.71 2.71
CA GLU A 130 13.52 -16.03 3.23
C GLU A 130 12.38 -16.68 2.44
N HIS A 131 11.69 -15.92 1.60
CA HIS A 131 10.50 -16.37 0.88
C HIS A 131 10.64 -16.15 -0.62
N GLU A 132 10.10 -17.07 -1.40
CA GLU A 132 9.99 -16.92 -2.84
C GLU A 132 8.77 -16.05 -3.17
N ILE A 133 9.02 -14.80 -3.61
CA ILE A 133 7.98 -13.81 -3.87
C ILE A 133 8.15 -13.28 -5.29
N GLU A 134 7.08 -13.34 -6.08
CA GLU A 134 7.00 -12.74 -7.41
C GLU A 134 6.04 -11.56 -7.42
N PHE A 135 6.43 -10.49 -8.10
CA PHE A 135 5.63 -9.28 -8.24
C PHE A 135 5.22 -9.08 -9.70
N PHE A 136 3.92 -8.91 -9.94
CA PHE A 136 3.37 -8.75 -11.28
C PHE A 136 2.65 -7.40 -11.41
N ASN A 137 2.94 -6.68 -12.50
CA ASN A 137 2.23 -5.45 -12.86
C ASN A 137 1.38 -5.71 -14.10
N MET A 138 0.21 -6.30 -13.89
CA MET A 138 -0.74 -6.62 -14.96
C MET A 138 -2.18 -6.52 -14.47
N ASP A 139 -3.13 -6.59 -15.40
CA ASP A 139 -4.54 -6.71 -15.06
C ASP A 139 -4.81 -8.01 -14.28
N TYR A 140 -5.70 -7.96 -13.29
CA TYR A 140 -5.94 -9.10 -12.40
C TYR A 140 -6.51 -10.33 -13.14
N ILE A 141 -7.33 -10.15 -14.17
CA ILE A 141 -7.84 -11.26 -14.97
C ILE A 141 -6.67 -11.97 -15.67
N SER A 142 -5.82 -11.21 -16.37
CA SER A 142 -4.63 -11.74 -17.03
C SER A 142 -3.68 -12.43 -16.04
N PHE A 143 -3.51 -11.86 -14.84
CA PHE A 143 -2.72 -12.48 -13.78
C PHE A 143 -3.31 -13.83 -13.35
N LEU A 144 -4.62 -13.87 -13.09
CA LEU A 144 -5.31 -15.07 -12.62
C LEU A 144 -5.39 -16.18 -13.70
N GLU A 145 -5.29 -15.82 -14.99
CA GLU A 145 -5.23 -16.78 -16.10
C GLU A 145 -3.87 -17.49 -16.21
N ILE A 146 -2.78 -16.83 -15.83
CA ILE A 146 -1.43 -17.42 -15.93
C ILE A 146 -1.03 -18.23 -14.68
N ILE A 147 -1.67 -17.97 -13.54
CA ILE A 147 -1.36 -18.65 -12.28
C ILE A 147 -1.90 -20.10 -12.32
N LYS A 148 -1.04 -21.02 -11.95
CA LYS A 148 -1.42 -22.42 -11.71
C LYS A 148 -1.72 -22.61 -10.24
N PHE A 149 -2.97 -22.95 -9.94
CA PHE A 149 -3.38 -23.22 -8.57
C PHE A 149 -3.08 -24.69 -8.21
N GLU A 150 -2.43 -24.84 -7.07
CA GLU A 150 -2.20 -26.14 -6.43
C GLU A 150 -3.25 -26.38 -5.33
N LYS A 151 -3.25 -27.59 -4.76
CA LYS A 151 -4.24 -28.00 -3.75
C LYS A 151 -4.31 -27.07 -2.54
N ASP A 152 -3.18 -26.50 -2.15
CA ASP A 152 -3.06 -25.64 -0.98
C ASP A 152 -2.99 -24.14 -1.35
N SER A 153 -3.26 -23.81 -2.62
CA SER A 153 -3.30 -22.42 -3.08
C SER A 153 -4.41 -21.65 -2.36
N TYR A 154 -4.09 -20.40 -2.04
CA TYR A 154 -5.02 -19.43 -1.48
C TYR A 154 -4.96 -18.12 -2.27
N VAL A 155 -6.11 -17.60 -2.66
CA VAL A 155 -6.22 -16.34 -3.38
C VAL A 155 -6.80 -15.28 -2.44
N PHE A 156 -6.03 -14.25 -2.12
CA PHE A 156 -6.52 -13.09 -1.38
C PHE A 156 -6.72 -11.91 -2.32
N LEU A 157 -7.88 -11.27 -2.23
CA LEU A 157 -8.26 -10.16 -3.09
C LEU A 157 -8.68 -8.94 -2.25
N ASP A 158 -8.13 -7.80 -2.59
CA ASP A 158 -8.53 -6.49 -2.08
C ASP A 158 -8.79 -5.56 -3.28
N PRO A 159 -9.93 -5.74 -3.99
CA PRO A 159 -10.25 -4.97 -5.18
C PRO A 159 -10.64 -3.53 -4.84
N PRO A 160 -10.69 -2.61 -5.82
CA PRO A 160 -11.31 -1.32 -5.63
C PRO A 160 -12.77 -1.48 -5.20
N TYR A 161 -13.20 -0.79 -4.14
CA TYR A 161 -14.57 -0.92 -3.63
C TYR A 161 -15.54 -0.05 -4.42
N LEU A 162 -16.50 -0.67 -5.10
CA LEU A 162 -17.44 -0.04 -6.04
C LEU A 162 -18.13 1.21 -5.46
N ILE A 163 -18.56 1.15 -4.21
CA ILE A 163 -19.32 2.23 -3.55
C ILE A 163 -18.46 3.26 -2.83
N SER A 164 -17.12 3.08 -2.81
CA SER A 164 -16.20 4.05 -2.20
C SER A 164 -15.78 5.13 -3.20
N MET A 165 -15.48 6.33 -2.67
CA MET A 165 -14.97 7.46 -3.45
C MET A 165 -13.44 7.47 -3.39
N SER A 166 -12.79 6.75 -4.31
CA SER A 166 -11.33 6.70 -4.41
C SER A 166 -10.87 6.99 -5.84
N GLU A 167 -9.71 7.62 -5.99
CA GLU A 167 -9.05 7.78 -7.29
C GLU A 167 -8.75 6.43 -7.96
N TYR A 168 -8.59 5.37 -7.16
CA TYR A 168 -8.35 4.00 -7.63
C TYR A 168 -9.57 3.36 -8.27
N ASN A 169 -10.78 3.84 -7.96
CA ASN A 169 -12.04 3.22 -8.41
C ASN A 169 -12.51 3.72 -9.77
N LYS A 170 -11.81 4.66 -10.41
CA LYS A 170 -12.24 5.30 -11.68
C LYS A 170 -12.51 4.29 -12.81
N LEU A 171 -11.82 3.15 -12.79
CA LEU A 171 -11.95 2.10 -13.81
C LEU A 171 -12.73 0.87 -13.29
N TRP A 172 -13.19 0.91 -12.02
CA TRP A 172 -13.97 -0.16 -11.42
C TRP A 172 -15.46 0.16 -11.56
N ASN A 173 -16.25 -0.80 -11.97
CA ASN A 173 -17.69 -0.66 -12.20
C ASN A 173 -18.41 -1.98 -11.88
N ASP A 174 -19.76 -1.95 -11.92
CA ASP A 174 -20.59 -3.12 -11.64
C ASP A 174 -20.26 -4.33 -12.52
N GLN A 175 -19.93 -4.11 -13.79
CA GLN A 175 -19.55 -5.19 -14.70
C GLN A 175 -18.27 -5.89 -14.21
N LYS A 176 -17.22 -5.16 -13.90
CA LYS A 176 -15.95 -5.72 -13.42
C LYS A 176 -16.10 -6.41 -12.07
N GLU A 177 -16.95 -5.88 -11.20
CA GLU A 177 -17.23 -6.52 -9.92
C GLU A 177 -17.97 -7.84 -10.09
N ASN A 178 -18.93 -7.90 -10.99
CA ASN A 178 -19.64 -9.13 -11.31
C ASN A 178 -18.71 -10.18 -11.97
N GLU A 179 -17.86 -9.76 -12.93
CA GLU A 179 -16.86 -10.61 -13.56
C GLU A 179 -15.90 -11.22 -12.52
N LEU A 180 -15.48 -10.41 -11.53
CA LEU A 180 -14.65 -10.90 -10.42
C LEU A 180 -15.40 -11.92 -9.56
N CYS A 181 -16.65 -11.66 -9.22
CA CYS A 181 -17.50 -12.58 -8.45
C CYS A 181 -17.71 -13.92 -9.19
N GLU A 182 -17.97 -13.88 -10.49
CA GLU A 182 -18.09 -15.08 -11.33
C GLU A 182 -16.77 -15.87 -11.40
N TYR A 183 -15.63 -15.17 -11.48
CA TYR A 183 -14.33 -15.80 -11.44
C TYR A 183 -14.10 -16.53 -10.09
N LEU A 184 -14.49 -15.92 -8.98
CA LEU A 184 -14.38 -16.54 -7.64
C LEU A 184 -15.30 -17.75 -7.49
N ASP A 185 -16.51 -17.72 -8.07
CA ASP A 185 -17.37 -18.90 -8.17
C ASP A 185 -16.66 -20.04 -8.91
N GLY A 186 -15.98 -19.73 -10.01
CA GLY A 186 -15.17 -20.71 -10.76
C GLY A 186 -13.96 -21.25 -9.98
N LEU A 187 -13.32 -20.46 -9.12
CA LEU A 187 -12.27 -20.93 -8.20
C LEU A 187 -12.85 -21.89 -7.15
N ASN A 188 -14.03 -21.55 -6.61
CA ASN A 188 -14.73 -22.43 -5.67
C ASN A 188 -15.02 -23.80 -6.27
N ASP A 189 -15.52 -23.85 -7.51
CA ASP A 189 -15.81 -25.09 -8.23
C ASP A 189 -14.56 -25.95 -8.48
N LYS A 190 -13.40 -25.31 -8.59
CA LYS A 190 -12.09 -25.97 -8.69
C LYS A 190 -11.50 -26.36 -7.33
N GLY A 191 -12.16 -26.03 -6.22
CA GLY A 191 -11.68 -26.31 -4.86
C GLY A 191 -10.54 -25.39 -4.40
N VAL A 192 -10.26 -24.30 -5.10
CA VAL A 192 -9.28 -23.29 -4.71
C VAL A 192 -9.86 -22.39 -3.62
N LYS A 193 -9.14 -22.22 -2.52
CA LYS A 193 -9.57 -21.34 -1.43
C LYS A 193 -9.34 -19.88 -1.77
N PHE A 194 -10.30 -19.03 -1.41
CA PHE A 194 -10.15 -17.60 -1.56
C PHE A 194 -10.67 -16.79 -0.37
N GLY A 195 -10.23 -15.55 -0.27
CA GLY A 195 -10.77 -14.50 0.60
C GLY A 195 -10.78 -13.18 -0.13
N ILE A 196 -11.86 -12.43 0.00
CA ILE A 196 -12.05 -11.12 -0.61
C ILE A 196 -12.59 -10.12 0.41
N THR A 197 -12.01 -8.93 0.46
CA THR A 197 -12.55 -7.79 1.20
C THR A 197 -13.41 -6.92 0.29
N ASN A 198 -14.52 -6.39 0.81
CA ASN A 198 -15.32 -5.39 0.10
C ASN A 198 -16.26 -4.64 1.05
N LEU A 199 -16.79 -3.51 0.59
CA LEU A 199 -17.82 -2.74 1.30
C LEU A 199 -19.22 -3.17 0.88
N ILE A 200 -20.04 -3.53 1.87
CA ILE A 200 -21.49 -3.76 1.70
C ILE A 200 -22.25 -2.44 1.75
N THR A 201 -21.93 -1.58 2.74
CA THR A 201 -22.53 -0.26 2.87
C THR A 201 -21.46 0.80 3.09
N HIS A 202 -21.67 1.99 2.54
CA HIS A 202 -20.79 3.14 2.78
C HIS A 202 -21.52 4.45 2.44
N LYS A 203 -21.64 5.36 3.43
CA LYS A 203 -22.24 6.70 3.25
C LYS A 203 -23.63 6.65 2.58
N GLY A 204 -24.49 5.75 3.05
CA GLY A 204 -25.85 5.58 2.54
C GLY A 204 -25.96 4.85 1.19
N LYS A 205 -24.83 4.39 0.60
CA LYS A 205 -24.84 3.53 -0.59
C LYS A 205 -24.78 2.07 -0.17
N ILE A 206 -25.38 1.20 -0.95
CA ILE A 206 -25.36 -0.25 -0.76
C ILE A 206 -24.80 -0.91 -2.02
N ASN A 207 -23.87 -1.83 -1.85
CA ASN A 207 -23.38 -2.70 -2.91
C ASN A 207 -24.27 -3.94 -3.01
N HIS A 208 -25.36 -3.81 -3.75
CA HIS A 208 -26.38 -4.86 -3.83
C HIS A 208 -25.86 -6.15 -4.50
N SER A 209 -25.09 -6.02 -5.57
CA SER A 209 -24.58 -7.18 -6.32
C SER A 209 -23.63 -8.00 -5.45
N PHE A 210 -22.67 -7.36 -4.79
CA PHE A 210 -21.73 -8.04 -3.91
C PHE A 210 -22.42 -8.60 -2.66
N LEU A 211 -23.39 -7.87 -2.08
CA LEU A 211 -24.18 -8.35 -0.95
C LEU A 211 -24.93 -9.66 -1.29
N GLU A 212 -25.60 -9.72 -2.44
CA GLU A 212 -26.31 -10.94 -2.86
C GLU A 212 -25.34 -12.09 -3.17
N TRP A 213 -24.25 -11.81 -3.86
CA TRP A 213 -23.24 -12.82 -4.18
C TRP A 213 -22.59 -13.38 -2.90
N SER A 214 -22.26 -12.55 -1.92
CA SER A 214 -21.58 -12.95 -0.69
C SER A 214 -22.39 -13.93 0.17
N LYS A 215 -23.70 -13.99 0.01
CA LYS A 215 -24.59 -14.97 0.71
C LYS A 215 -24.29 -16.43 0.37
N LYS A 216 -23.59 -16.68 -0.74
CA LYS A 216 -23.16 -18.04 -1.13
C LYS A 216 -22.04 -18.58 -0.23
N TYR A 217 -21.36 -17.70 0.50
CA TYR A 217 -20.09 -17.94 1.19
C TYR A 217 -20.12 -17.53 2.66
N CYS A 218 -19.01 -17.71 3.36
CA CYS A 218 -18.85 -17.26 4.74
C CYS A 218 -18.43 -15.78 4.75
N ALA A 219 -19.27 -14.90 5.27
CA ALA A 219 -18.98 -13.48 5.40
C ALA A 219 -18.72 -13.11 6.87
N PHE A 220 -17.66 -12.34 7.13
CA PHE A 220 -17.25 -11.86 8.43
C PHE A 220 -17.15 -10.34 8.41
N ASP A 221 -17.73 -9.66 9.39
CA ASP A 221 -17.58 -8.23 9.54
C ASP A 221 -16.13 -7.86 9.89
N VAL A 222 -15.54 -6.97 9.11
CA VAL A 222 -14.24 -6.36 9.39
C VAL A 222 -14.48 -5.10 10.22
N LYS A 223 -13.94 -5.09 11.45
CA LYS A 223 -13.98 -3.89 12.30
C LYS A 223 -12.95 -2.88 11.78
N SER A 224 -13.31 -2.12 10.77
CA SER A 224 -12.48 -1.05 10.25
C SER A 224 -12.99 0.31 10.71
N ASN A 225 -12.06 1.14 11.22
CA ASN A 225 -12.32 2.56 11.41
C ASN A 225 -12.06 3.26 10.07
N TYR A 226 -13.08 3.39 9.23
CA TYR A 226 -12.97 4.09 7.95
C TYR A 226 -12.78 5.59 8.19
N ILE A 227 -11.54 5.98 8.44
CA ILE A 227 -11.11 7.37 8.50
C ILE A 227 -10.52 7.71 7.13
N SER A 228 -11.23 8.49 6.32
CA SER A 228 -10.66 8.99 5.07
C SER A 228 -9.82 10.24 5.35
N PHE A 229 -8.85 10.52 4.48
CA PHE A 229 -7.98 11.69 4.55
C PHE A 229 -8.73 13.04 4.67
N ASN A 230 -9.94 13.11 4.10
CA ASN A 230 -10.77 14.31 4.12
C ASN A 230 -11.86 14.30 5.21
N ASP A 231 -11.95 13.23 6.02
CA ASP A 231 -13.02 13.06 6.98
C ASP A 231 -12.59 12.15 8.13
N ASN A 232 -12.23 12.77 9.24
CA ASN A 232 -11.74 12.11 10.46
C ASN A 232 -12.87 11.61 11.36
N THR A 233 -14.14 11.68 10.94
CA THR A 233 -15.24 11.17 11.74
C THR A 233 -15.38 9.66 11.53
N ILE A 234 -15.42 8.90 12.63
CA ILE A 234 -15.78 7.47 12.61
C ILE A 234 -17.23 7.39 12.17
N LYS A 235 -17.48 6.86 10.96
CA LYS A 235 -18.83 6.73 10.43
C LYS A 235 -19.35 5.33 10.72
N ALA A 236 -20.36 5.26 11.56
CA ALA A 236 -21.09 4.03 11.89
C ALA A 236 -21.88 3.43 10.72
N ASP A 237 -21.87 4.10 9.54
CA ASP A 237 -22.66 3.74 8.36
C ASP A 237 -21.87 2.94 7.30
N SER A 238 -20.65 2.52 7.63
CA SER A 238 -19.82 1.71 6.73
C SER A 238 -19.71 0.28 7.27
N GLN A 239 -20.03 -0.69 6.42
CA GLN A 239 -19.85 -2.10 6.70
C GLN A 239 -18.88 -2.70 5.67
N GLU A 240 -17.71 -3.06 6.15
CA GLU A 240 -16.71 -3.83 5.40
C GLU A 240 -16.81 -5.29 5.80
N VAL A 241 -16.71 -6.18 4.82
CA VAL A 241 -16.76 -7.62 5.06
C VAL A 241 -15.55 -8.30 4.43
N PHE A 242 -15.17 -9.42 5.06
CA PHE A 242 -14.25 -10.40 4.51
C PHE A 242 -15.05 -11.66 4.17
N VAL A 243 -15.07 -12.05 2.90
CA VAL A 243 -15.83 -13.17 2.38
C VAL A 243 -14.88 -14.28 1.97
N THR A 244 -15.16 -15.54 2.41
CA THR A 244 -14.34 -16.72 2.11
C THR A 244 -15.22 -17.90 1.68
N ASN A 245 -14.69 -18.78 0.82
CA ASN A 245 -15.35 -20.02 0.44
C ASN A 245 -15.01 -21.23 1.36
N TYR A 246 -14.46 -20.97 2.53
CA TYR A 246 -14.15 -21.98 3.53
C TYR A 246 -14.59 -21.52 4.93
N VAL A 247 -14.89 -22.47 5.80
CA VAL A 247 -15.22 -22.19 7.19
C VAL A 247 -13.92 -22.07 7.99
N TRP A 248 -13.68 -20.89 8.57
CA TRP A 248 -12.62 -20.75 9.55
C TRP A 248 -13.03 -21.44 10.85
N GLN A 249 -12.48 -22.61 11.11
CA GLN A 249 -12.52 -23.17 12.46
C GLN A 249 -11.45 -22.45 13.29
N LYS A 250 -11.88 -21.66 14.28
CA LYS A 250 -10.98 -21.22 15.35
C LYS A 250 -10.37 -22.49 15.95
N SER A 251 -9.13 -22.81 15.61
CA SER A 251 -8.37 -23.77 16.39
C SER A 251 -8.28 -23.18 17.80
N LEU A 252 -8.97 -23.81 18.74
CA LEU A 252 -8.74 -23.62 20.15
C LEU A 252 -7.27 -23.98 20.38
N VAL A 253 -6.40 -22.98 20.43
CA VAL A 253 -5.09 -23.11 21.02
C VAL A 253 -5.38 -23.27 22.51
N LEU A 254 -5.33 -24.51 22.98
CA LEU A 254 -5.32 -24.88 24.39
C LEU A 254 -4.01 -24.41 25.03
#